data_6e71a9d4f81c36ccda37314854541202
#
_entry.id   6e71a9d4f81c36ccda37314854541202
#
_cell.length_a   1.000
_cell.length_b   1.000
_cell.length_c   1.000
_cell.angle_alpha   90.00
_cell.angle_beta   90.00
_cell.angle_gamma   90.00
#
_symmetry.space_group_name_H-M   'P 1'
#
loop_
_entity.id
_entity.type
_entity.pdbx_description
1 polymer ?
#
loop_
_entity_poly.entity_id
_entity_poly.type
_entity_poly.pdbx_seq_one_letter_code
_entity_poly.pdbx_strand_id
1 'polypeptide(L)'
;MDLNSLPALTVLSDCVTIVEKDNVKIVRVIHEKATAGISLFGGHVVSYQPAGQADVIWMSDKAVFDGKTALRGGIPVCWPWFGRIAAPAHGFARTSEWELVEHRENDNGVIVELALFPTEELHNLWPHMFDVRLIVEIGDELKVSLNILNIDDEAFTFSGALHTYLNVGDIEQTQTMGMGSEYIDSLKAGELCHGGEVLQLTDTIDRVYTQPEKEIVVKDPVIERTLCIENQGHNSAVLWNPWAQGSAGMADMSDDGYKTMLCVESTLHADSIIQGKTLNPGESHQLTTVLSAR
;
A
#
# COMPACT_ATOMS: atom_id res chain seq x y z
N MET A 1 -4.50 8.36 13.24
CA MET A 1 -4.07 9.74 12.92
C MET A 1 -5.30 10.59 12.65
N ASP A 2 -5.47 11.75 13.34
CA ASP A 2 -6.64 12.61 13.11
C ASP A 2 -6.32 13.71 12.07
N LEU A 3 -6.61 13.42 10.81
CA LEU A 3 -6.45 14.39 9.71
C LEU A 3 -7.52 15.49 9.75
N ASN A 4 -8.67 15.24 10.41
CA ASN A 4 -9.78 16.19 10.42
C ASN A 4 -9.47 17.41 11.29
N SER A 5 -8.58 17.27 12.28
CA SER A 5 -8.14 18.38 13.13
C SER A 5 -7.12 19.32 12.47
N LEU A 6 -6.50 18.93 11.35
CA LEU A 6 -5.50 19.73 10.66
C LEU A 6 -6.17 20.88 9.87
N PRO A 7 -5.62 22.12 9.94
CA PRO A 7 -6.13 23.23 9.13
C PRO A 7 -5.90 22.96 7.63
N ALA A 8 -6.87 23.34 6.81
CA ALA A 8 -6.70 23.27 5.36
C ALA A 8 -5.70 24.35 4.89
N LEU A 9 -4.68 23.94 4.16
CA LEU A 9 -3.78 24.85 3.43
C LEU A 9 -4.44 25.35 2.16
N THR A 10 -5.18 24.46 1.47
CA THR A 10 -5.88 24.76 0.22
C THR A 10 -7.19 23.99 0.19
N VAL A 11 -8.25 24.64 -0.20
CA VAL A 11 -9.56 24.01 -0.50
C VAL A 11 -9.62 23.83 -2.00
N LEU A 12 -9.78 22.58 -2.46
CA LEU A 12 -9.84 22.22 -3.87
C LEU A 12 -11.29 22.04 -4.33
N SER A 13 -12.14 21.45 -3.48
CA SER A 13 -13.58 21.30 -3.69
C SER A 13 -14.29 21.15 -2.34
N ASP A 14 -15.58 20.86 -2.35
CA ASP A 14 -16.36 20.66 -1.13
C ASP A 14 -15.87 19.44 -0.32
N CYS A 15 -15.38 18.40 -1.00
CA CYS A 15 -14.90 17.17 -0.36
C CYS A 15 -13.37 17.06 -0.28
N VAL A 16 -12.60 17.87 -1.01
CA VAL A 16 -11.15 17.70 -1.16
C VAL A 16 -10.38 18.94 -0.70
N THR A 17 -9.45 18.73 0.22
CA THR A 17 -8.55 19.77 0.73
C THR A 17 -7.12 19.27 0.80
N ILE A 18 -6.15 20.17 0.74
CA ILE A 18 -4.75 19.90 1.10
C ILE A 18 -4.54 20.32 2.55
N VAL A 19 -4.01 19.41 3.35
CA VAL A 19 -3.54 19.67 4.71
C VAL A 19 -2.05 19.35 4.81
N GLU A 20 -1.39 19.76 5.88
CA GLU A 20 0.02 19.43 6.12
C GLU A 20 0.17 18.84 7.51
N LYS A 21 0.87 17.72 7.58
CA LYS A 21 1.32 17.10 8.82
C LYS A 21 2.84 17.15 8.84
N ASP A 22 3.40 17.91 9.78
CA ASP A 22 4.82 18.21 9.89
C ASP A 22 5.37 18.77 8.55
N ASN A 23 6.09 18.01 7.75
CA ASN A 23 6.63 18.46 6.47
C ASN A 23 5.99 17.73 5.25
N VAL A 24 4.85 17.08 5.45
CA VAL A 24 4.21 16.27 4.39
C VAL A 24 2.83 16.80 4.08
N LYS A 25 2.60 17.14 2.81
CA LYS A 25 1.29 17.51 2.29
C LYS A 25 0.43 16.28 2.04
N ILE A 26 -0.82 16.35 2.45
CA ILE A 26 -1.79 15.27 2.36
C ILE A 26 -3.06 15.78 1.68
N VAL A 27 -3.50 15.12 0.64
CA VAL A 27 -4.84 15.27 0.08
C VAL A 27 -5.82 14.64 1.06
N ARG A 28 -6.60 15.46 1.75
CA ARG A 28 -7.65 15.02 2.65
C ARG A 28 -8.98 15.00 1.93
N VAL A 29 -9.65 13.86 1.99
CA VAL A 29 -11.00 13.65 1.45
C VAL A 29 -11.98 13.49 2.61
N ILE A 30 -13.08 14.26 2.57
CA ILE A 30 -14.21 14.14 3.50
C ILE A 30 -15.48 14.06 2.64
N HIS A 31 -16.00 12.84 2.46
CA HIS A 31 -17.20 12.55 1.71
C HIS A 31 -18.21 11.81 2.60
N GLU A 32 -19.51 11.83 2.27
CA GLU A 32 -20.54 11.14 3.05
C GLU A 32 -20.34 9.62 3.13
N LYS A 33 -19.69 9.01 2.13
CA LYS A 33 -19.38 7.57 2.06
C LYS A 33 -18.14 7.19 2.88
N ALA A 34 -17.11 8.06 2.89
CA ALA A 34 -15.85 7.77 3.55
C ALA A 34 -15.01 9.03 3.76
N THR A 35 -14.05 8.93 4.67
CA THR A 35 -12.94 9.87 4.76
C THR A 35 -11.63 9.16 4.40
N ALA A 36 -10.68 9.89 3.80
CA ALA A 36 -9.38 9.35 3.44
C ALA A 36 -8.29 10.42 3.46
N GLY A 37 -7.05 9.97 3.54
CA GLY A 37 -5.86 10.80 3.38
C GLY A 37 -4.87 10.17 2.44
N ILE A 38 -4.35 10.94 1.48
CA ILE A 38 -3.34 10.51 0.52
C ILE A 38 -2.17 11.48 0.60
N SER A 39 -1.02 11.01 1.07
CA SER A 39 0.22 11.78 1.12
C SER A 39 0.77 12.01 -0.27
N LEU A 40 1.18 13.25 -0.57
CA LEU A 40 1.92 13.57 -1.79
C LEU A 40 3.35 13.03 -1.73
N PHE A 41 3.91 12.88 -0.54
CA PHE A 41 5.16 12.16 -0.36
C PHE A 41 4.88 10.65 -0.37
N GLY A 42 5.46 9.97 -1.36
CA GLY A 42 5.31 8.53 -1.56
C GLY A 42 4.08 8.09 -2.36
N GLY A 43 3.17 9.00 -2.77
CA GLY A 43 1.89 8.61 -3.36
C GLY A 43 1.13 7.66 -2.44
N HIS A 44 1.01 7.99 -1.16
CA HIS A 44 0.81 7.04 -0.09
C HIS A 44 -0.57 7.23 0.58
N VAL A 45 -1.47 6.27 0.45
CA VAL A 45 -2.73 6.28 1.21
C VAL A 45 -2.41 6.07 2.68
N VAL A 46 -2.72 7.05 3.53
CA VAL A 46 -2.40 7.04 4.98
C VAL A 46 -3.61 6.84 5.88
N SER A 47 -4.82 6.92 5.34
CA SER A 47 -6.07 6.70 6.07
C SER A 47 -7.19 6.38 5.08
N TYR A 48 -8.08 5.48 5.47
CA TYR A 48 -9.37 5.24 4.82
C TYR A 48 -10.37 4.73 5.85
N GLN A 49 -11.41 5.51 6.07
CA GLN A 49 -12.47 5.21 7.01
C GLN A 49 -13.82 5.27 6.32
N PRO A 50 -14.48 4.12 6.06
CA PRO A 50 -15.86 4.08 5.60
C PRO A 50 -16.80 4.73 6.61
N ALA A 51 -17.89 5.30 6.16
CA ALA A 51 -18.87 5.96 7.02
C ALA A 51 -19.38 5.03 8.13
N GLY A 52 -19.28 5.49 9.38
CA GLY A 52 -19.74 4.76 10.55
C GLY A 52 -18.86 3.57 10.98
N GLN A 53 -17.70 3.38 10.35
CA GLN A 53 -16.75 2.30 10.66
C GLN A 53 -15.42 2.83 11.23
N ALA A 54 -14.61 1.94 11.78
CA ALA A 54 -13.22 2.26 12.14
C ALA A 54 -12.33 2.34 10.88
N ASP A 55 -11.20 3.07 10.99
CA ASP A 55 -10.22 3.15 9.91
C ASP A 55 -9.77 1.73 9.49
N VAL A 56 -9.75 1.48 8.18
CA VAL A 56 -9.33 0.21 7.58
C VAL A 56 -7.80 0.15 7.49
N ILE A 57 -7.18 1.31 7.35
CA ILE A 57 -5.74 1.46 7.15
C ILE A 57 -5.05 1.71 8.50
N TRP A 58 -4.00 0.94 8.75
CA TRP A 58 -3.17 1.14 9.93
C TRP A 58 -2.00 2.07 9.63
N MET A 59 -1.76 3.02 10.53
CA MET A 59 -0.56 3.86 10.54
C MET A 59 0.14 3.74 11.88
N SER A 60 1.46 3.66 11.85
CA SER A 60 2.24 3.72 13.08
C SER A 60 2.06 5.08 13.78
N ASP A 61 1.90 5.06 15.09
CA ASP A 61 1.92 6.24 15.94
C ASP A 61 3.29 6.95 15.96
N LYS A 62 4.37 6.20 15.61
CA LYS A 62 5.73 6.70 15.45
C LYS A 62 6.14 6.97 14.00
N ALA A 63 5.18 6.95 13.06
CA ALA A 63 5.49 7.28 11.66
C ALA A 63 6.05 8.70 11.53
N VAL A 64 7.14 8.85 10.78
CA VAL A 64 7.89 10.10 10.63
C VAL A 64 7.45 10.82 9.36
N PHE A 65 6.83 12.01 9.51
CA PHE A 65 6.35 12.83 8.39
C PHE A 65 7.36 13.93 8.04
N ASP A 66 8.60 13.53 7.72
CA ASP A 66 9.71 14.47 7.43
C ASP A 66 9.92 14.79 5.95
N GLY A 67 9.14 14.13 5.05
CA GLY A 67 9.30 14.26 3.61
C GLY A 67 10.59 13.59 3.06
N LYS A 68 11.19 12.66 3.82
CA LYS A 68 12.43 11.95 3.46
C LYS A 68 12.38 10.47 3.79
N THR A 69 11.87 10.14 4.98
CA THR A 69 11.75 8.77 5.48
C THR A 69 10.46 8.14 4.98
N ALA A 70 10.52 6.92 4.45
CA ALA A 70 9.32 6.18 4.06
C ALA A 70 8.36 6.06 5.25
N LEU A 71 7.09 6.39 5.06
CA LEU A 71 6.06 6.33 6.10
C LEU A 71 5.81 4.87 6.53
N ARG A 72 5.71 4.65 7.84
CA ARG A 72 5.37 3.34 8.41
C ARG A 72 3.85 3.18 8.55
N GLY A 73 3.26 2.22 7.81
CA GLY A 73 1.83 2.00 7.72
C GLY A 73 1.25 2.47 6.39
N GLY A 74 -0.07 2.58 6.27
CA GLY A 74 -0.70 3.02 5.04
C GLY A 74 -0.68 2.00 3.92
N ILE A 75 -0.61 2.49 2.69
CA ILE A 75 -0.39 1.70 1.47
C ILE A 75 0.84 2.27 0.74
N PRO A 76 2.08 1.93 1.18
CA PRO A 76 3.29 2.31 0.46
C PRO A 76 3.29 1.78 -0.97
N VAL A 77 3.66 2.62 -1.92
CA VAL A 77 3.88 2.23 -3.31
C VAL A 77 5.33 1.75 -3.47
N CYS A 78 5.52 0.43 -3.58
CA CYS A 78 6.82 -0.17 -3.84
C CYS A 78 7.01 -0.31 -5.35
N TRP A 79 7.86 0.55 -5.92
CA TRP A 79 8.15 0.57 -7.37
C TRP A 79 9.47 1.32 -7.60
N PRO A 80 10.31 0.99 -8.62
CA PRO A 80 10.17 -0.01 -9.66
C PRO A 80 10.65 -1.42 -9.27
N TRP A 81 10.88 -1.68 -8.00
CA TRP A 81 11.12 -3.03 -7.46
C TRP A 81 10.53 -3.18 -6.07
N PHE A 82 10.18 -4.43 -5.76
CA PHE A 82 9.70 -4.85 -4.44
C PHE A 82 10.81 -5.59 -3.68
N GLY A 83 10.83 -5.44 -2.36
CA GLY A 83 11.80 -6.12 -1.51
C GLY A 83 13.20 -5.48 -1.53
N ARG A 84 14.21 -6.30 -1.30
CA ARG A 84 15.62 -5.91 -1.21
C ARG A 84 16.46 -6.37 -2.41
N ILE A 85 15.82 -6.57 -3.55
CA ILE A 85 16.51 -7.01 -4.78
C ILE A 85 17.38 -5.92 -5.39
N ALA A 86 17.19 -4.66 -4.99
CA ALA A 86 18.04 -3.51 -5.31
C ALA A 86 17.97 -2.45 -4.21
N ALA A 87 18.77 -1.41 -4.33
CA ALA A 87 18.78 -0.26 -3.43
C ALA A 87 18.16 0.98 -4.13
N PRO A 88 17.33 1.76 -3.40
CA PRO A 88 16.83 1.54 -2.05
C PRO A 88 15.85 0.37 -1.94
N ALA A 89 15.73 -0.26 -0.78
CA ALA A 89 14.75 -1.34 -0.58
C ALA A 89 13.33 -0.87 -0.91
N HIS A 90 12.57 -1.69 -1.66
CA HIS A 90 11.22 -1.41 -2.15
C HIS A 90 11.12 -0.26 -3.19
N GLY A 91 12.20 0.01 -3.91
CA GLY A 91 12.22 1.08 -4.92
C GLY A 91 12.20 2.48 -4.33
N PHE A 92 12.02 3.45 -5.19
CA PHE A 92 12.06 4.87 -4.83
C PHE A 92 10.67 5.55 -4.77
N ALA A 93 9.63 4.95 -5.34
CA ALA A 93 8.33 5.60 -5.45
C ALA A 93 7.76 6.07 -4.10
N ARG A 94 7.95 5.24 -3.03
CA ARG A 94 7.47 5.55 -1.67
C ARG A 94 8.26 6.64 -0.92
N THR A 95 9.37 7.09 -1.49
CA THR A 95 10.22 8.17 -0.95
C THR A 95 10.38 9.34 -1.92
N SER A 96 9.56 9.39 -2.96
CA SER A 96 9.50 10.47 -3.94
C SER A 96 8.31 11.38 -3.70
N GLU A 97 8.40 12.65 -4.13
CA GLU A 97 7.24 13.53 -4.20
C GLU A 97 6.40 13.20 -5.42
N TRP A 98 5.09 13.14 -5.21
CA TRP A 98 4.08 12.94 -6.23
C TRP A 98 3.26 14.20 -6.42
N GLU A 99 2.81 14.45 -7.63
CA GLU A 99 1.97 15.60 -7.95
C GLU A 99 0.49 15.20 -7.99
N LEU A 100 -0.38 16.03 -7.39
CA LEU A 100 -1.82 15.90 -7.58
C LEU A 100 -2.17 16.39 -8.99
N VAL A 101 -2.63 15.47 -9.85
CA VAL A 101 -2.97 15.76 -11.26
C VAL A 101 -4.43 16.07 -11.42
N GLU A 102 -5.29 15.28 -10.78
CA GLU A 102 -6.73 15.39 -10.91
C GLU A 102 -7.46 14.95 -9.64
N HIS A 103 -8.60 15.55 -9.38
CA HIS A 103 -9.61 15.01 -8.46
C HIS A 103 -11.00 15.19 -9.07
N ARG A 104 -11.88 14.25 -8.79
CA ARG A 104 -13.30 14.26 -9.21
C ARG A 104 -14.15 13.77 -8.05
N GLU A 105 -15.35 14.36 -7.90
CA GLU A 105 -16.30 13.97 -6.86
C GLU A 105 -17.71 13.83 -7.47
N ASN A 106 -18.47 12.90 -6.92
CA ASN A 106 -19.88 12.68 -7.23
C ASN A 106 -20.54 11.93 -6.07
N ASP A 107 -21.83 11.60 -6.16
CA ASP A 107 -22.60 10.92 -5.11
C ASP A 107 -22.04 9.54 -4.71
N ASN A 108 -21.14 8.94 -5.51
CA ASN A 108 -20.53 7.64 -5.21
C ASN A 108 -19.20 7.75 -4.45
N GLY A 109 -18.62 8.95 -4.40
CA GLY A 109 -17.35 9.18 -3.73
C GLY A 109 -16.43 10.15 -4.45
N VAL A 110 -15.14 10.04 -4.16
CA VAL A 110 -14.07 10.89 -4.67
C VAL A 110 -13.01 10.06 -5.36
N ILE A 111 -12.51 10.53 -6.49
CA ILE A 111 -11.35 9.98 -7.18
C ILE A 111 -10.22 11.00 -7.08
N VAL A 112 -9.04 10.55 -6.66
CA VAL A 112 -7.81 11.33 -6.60
C VAL A 112 -6.78 10.66 -7.48
N GLU A 113 -6.15 11.42 -8.39
CA GLU A 113 -5.07 10.95 -9.23
C GLU A 113 -3.77 11.69 -8.92
N LEU A 114 -2.73 10.93 -8.57
CA LEU A 114 -1.38 11.42 -8.39
C LEU A 114 -0.46 10.89 -9.49
N ALA A 115 0.57 11.67 -9.84
CA ALA A 115 1.60 11.27 -10.79
C ALA A 115 2.99 11.32 -10.17
N LEU A 116 3.82 10.34 -10.53
CA LEU A 116 5.25 10.35 -10.31
C LEU A 116 5.94 10.59 -11.65
N PHE A 117 6.66 11.70 -11.75
CA PHE A 117 7.41 12.07 -12.94
C PHE A 117 8.88 11.68 -12.82
N PRO A 118 9.53 11.28 -13.93
CA PRO A 118 10.98 11.08 -13.98
C PRO A 118 11.71 12.39 -13.63
N THR A 119 12.67 12.30 -12.72
CA THR A 119 13.62 13.37 -12.41
C THR A 119 15.03 12.91 -12.75
N GLU A 120 16.00 13.83 -12.82
CA GLU A 120 17.41 13.46 -13.02
C GLU A 120 17.90 12.51 -11.92
N GLU A 121 17.50 12.72 -10.68
CA GLU A 121 17.85 11.85 -9.55
C GLU A 121 17.29 10.44 -9.72
N LEU A 122 15.99 10.30 -10.09
CA LEU A 122 15.36 9.01 -10.31
C LEU A 122 15.93 8.31 -11.54
N HIS A 123 16.26 9.06 -12.61
CA HIS A 123 16.90 8.51 -13.80
C HIS A 123 18.31 7.98 -13.51
N ASN A 124 19.05 8.61 -12.60
CA ASN A 124 20.35 8.10 -12.16
C ASN A 124 20.25 6.79 -11.36
N LEU A 125 19.13 6.55 -10.67
CA LEU A 125 18.87 5.30 -9.95
C LEU A 125 18.36 4.19 -10.87
N TRP A 126 17.52 4.56 -11.84
CA TRP A 126 16.89 3.64 -12.77
C TRP A 126 16.66 4.35 -14.11
N PRO A 127 17.53 4.11 -15.11
CA PRO A 127 17.65 4.96 -16.31
C PRO A 127 16.57 4.65 -17.35
N HIS A 128 15.31 4.80 -16.99
CA HIS A 128 14.17 4.61 -17.87
C HIS A 128 13.20 5.79 -17.78
N MET A 129 12.48 6.03 -18.87
CA MET A 129 11.41 7.02 -18.94
C MET A 129 10.05 6.33 -18.70
N PHE A 130 9.28 6.88 -17.79
CA PHE A 130 8.01 6.29 -17.36
C PHE A 130 6.93 7.36 -17.11
N ASP A 131 5.66 6.99 -17.23
CA ASP A 131 4.52 7.72 -16.66
C ASP A 131 3.85 6.78 -15.64
N VAL A 132 3.93 7.13 -14.36
CA VAL A 132 3.34 6.34 -13.28
C VAL A 132 2.27 7.15 -12.57
N ARG A 133 1.07 6.59 -12.52
CA ARG A 133 -0.11 7.20 -11.94
C ARG A 133 -0.66 6.35 -10.81
N LEU A 134 -0.98 6.98 -9.69
CA LEU A 134 -1.74 6.37 -8.61
C LEU A 134 -3.15 6.94 -8.63
N ILE A 135 -4.14 6.08 -8.89
CA ILE A 135 -5.56 6.44 -8.88
C ILE A 135 -6.18 5.84 -7.63
N VAL A 136 -6.73 6.70 -6.78
CA VAL A 136 -7.39 6.32 -5.52
C VAL A 136 -8.86 6.67 -5.62
N GLU A 137 -9.72 5.65 -5.66
CA GLU A 137 -11.17 5.78 -5.67
C GLU A 137 -11.69 5.52 -4.24
N ILE A 138 -12.32 6.53 -3.65
CA ILE A 138 -12.74 6.57 -2.25
C ILE A 138 -14.27 6.65 -2.18
N GLY A 139 -14.91 5.58 -1.74
CA GLY A 139 -16.36 5.46 -1.63
C GLY A 139 -16.75 4.46 -0.54
N ASP A 140 -17.76 3.63 -0.79
CA ASP A 140 -18.11 2.51 0.09
C ASP A 140 -16.99 1.47 0.17
N GLU A 141 -16.10 1.46 -0.84
CA GLU A 141 -14.86 0.70 -0.93
C GLU A 141 -13.70 1.65 -1.23
N LEU A 142 -12.49 1.23 -0.89
CA LEU A 142 -11.26 1.88 -1.32
C LEU A 142 -10.66 1.08 -2.47
N LYS A 143 -10.49 1.70 -3.64
CA LYS A 143 -9.75 1.10 -4.74
C LYS A 143 -8.50 1.92 -5.03
N VAL A 144 -7.35 1.27 -4.99
CA VAL A 144 -6.05 1.87 -5.27
C VAL A 144 -5.45 1.17 -6.48
N SER A 145 -5.17 1.93 -7.53
CA SER A 145 -4.61 1.43 -8.79
C SER A 145 -3.31 2.16 -9.13
N LEU A 146 -2.23 1.42 -9.26
CA LEU A 146 -0.94 1.90 -9.76
C LEU A 146 -0.85 1.59 -11.25
N ASN A 147 -0.93 2.62 -12.08
CA ASN A 147 -0.80 2.51 -13.54
C ASN A 147 0.64 2.84 -13.93
N ILE A 148 1.30 1.95 -14.64
CA ILE A 148 2.68 2.08 -15.08
C ILE A 148 2.68 2.03 -16.60
N LEU A 149 3.12 3.11 -17.25
CA LEU A 149 3.28 3.20 -18.71
C LEU A 149 4.76 3.35 -19.04
N ASN A 150 5.26 2.52 -19.94
CA ASN A 150 6.58 2.70 -20.51
C ASN A 150 6.52 3.76 -21.62
N ILE A 151 7.09 4.94 -21.34
CA ILE A 151 7.24 6.04 -22.31
C ILE A 151 8.69 6.17 -22.82
N ASP A 152 9.55 5.18 -22.50
CA ASP A 152 10.90 5.08 -23.03
C ASP A 152 10.88 4.53 -24.46
N ASP A 153 11.99 4.64 -25.16
CA ASP A 153 12.25 4.02 -26.47
C ASP A 153 12.81 2.58 -26.33
N GLU A 154 13.16 2.16 -25.12
CA GLU A 154 13.59 0.81 -24.78
C GLU A 154 12.60 0.10 -23.83
N ALA A 155 12.62 -1.24 -23.88
CA ALA A 155 11.85 -2.05 -22.91
C ALA A 155 12.50 -1.99 -21.53
N PHE A 156 11.66 -1.91 -20.48
CA PHE A 156 12.15 -2.07 -19.12
C PHE A 156 11.40 -3.17 -18.35
N THR A 157 12.07 -3.70 -17.33
CA THR A 157 11.51 -4.71 -16.43
C THR A 157 11.41 -4.15 -15.02
N PHE A 158 10.29 -4.40 -14.37
CA PHE A 158 10.02 -3.92 -13.00
C PHE A 158 9.33 -5.00 -12.18
N SER A 159 9.35 -4.83 -10.87
CA SER A 159 8.47 -5.49 -9.91
C SER A 159 7.85 -4.43 -9.00
N GLY A 160 6.89 -4.79 -8.16
CA GLY A 160 6.25 -3.78 -7.32
C GLY A 160 5.21 -4.34 -6.38
N ALA A 161 4.71 -3.48 -5.50
CA ALA A 161 3.63 -3.82 -4.59
C ALA A 161 2.83 -2.59 -4.15
N LEU A 162 1.56 -2.80 -3.87
CA LEU A 162 0.75 -1.98 -2.97
C LEU A 162 0.82 -2.65 -1.60
N HIS A 163 1.69 -2.10 -0.73
CA HIS A 163 2.09 -2.70 0.55
C HIS A 163 1.10 -2.33 1.65
N THR A 164 -0.11 -2.88 1.57
CA THR A 164 -1.25 -2.50 2.41
C THR A 164 -1.08 -2.96 3.86
N TYR A 165 -1.10 -2.01 4.79
CA TYR A 165 -1.23 -2.24 6.23
C TYR A 165 -2.69 -2.12 6.64
N LEU A 166 -3.30 -3.24 7.00
CA LEU A 166 -4.67 -3.29 7.54
C LEU A 166 -4.66 -3.02 9.04
N ASN A 167 -5.63 -2.24 9.51
CA ASN A 167 -5.87 -2.03 10.92
C ASN A 167 -6.75 -3.17 11.44
N VAL A 168 -6.29 -3.88 12.48
CA VAL A 168 -6.99 -4.97 13.15
C VAL A 168 -7.04 -4.71 14.65
N GLY A 169 -8.06 -5.25 15.33
CA GLY A 169 -8.22 -5.03 16.76
C GLY A 169 -7.22 -5.82 17.60
N ASP A 170 -6.91 -7.07 17.18
CA ASP A 170 -5.90 -7.92 17.82
C ASP A 170 -5.45 -9.00 16.82
N ILE A 171 -4.19 -8.97 16.45
CA ILE A 171 -3.60 -9.91 15.48
C ILE A 171 -3.68 -11.36 15.93
N GLU A 172 -3.63 -11.63 17.25
CA GLU A 172 -3.68 -12.99 17.78
C GLU A 172 -5.09 -13.62 17.67
N GLN A 173 -6.13 -12.78 17.50
CA GLN A 173 -7.51 -13.21 17.31
C GLN A 173 -7.96 -13.11 15.85
N THR A 174 -7.19 -12.44 15.01
CA THR A 174 -7.50 -12.21 13.60
C THR A 174 -7.23 -13.47 12.77
N GLN A 175 -8.15 -13.77 11.84
CA GLN A 175 -8.03 -14.90 10.91
C GLN A 175 -7.96 -14.39 9.47
N THR A 176 -7.01 -14.92 8.70
CA THR A 176 -6.85 -14.61 7.28
C THR A 176 -7.11 -15.87 6.45
N MET A 177 -7.89 -15.74 5.39
CA MET A 177 -8.26 -16.79 4.44
C MET A 177 -8.05 -16.30 3.01
N GLY A 178 -7.92 -17.21 2.05
CA GLY A 178 -7.77 -16.87 0.63
C GLY A 178 -6.35 -16.50 0.20
N MET A 179 -5.35 -16.70 1.08
CA MET A 179 -3.94 -16.49 0.69
C MET A 179 -3.44 -17.57 -0.29
N GLY A 180 -4.11 -18.71 -0.36
CA GLY A 180 -3.63 -19.88 -1.09
C GLY A 180 -2.78 -20.82 -0.23
N SER A 181 -2.46 -22.00 -0.78
CA SER A 181 -1.79 -23.06 -0.02
C SER A 181 -0.27 -23.11 -0.21
N GLU A 182 0.28 -22.36 -1.15
CA GLU A 182 1.71 -22.36 -1.50
C GLU A 182 2.32 -20.99 -1.29
N TYR A 183 3.46 -20.92 -0.62
CA TYR A 183 4.16 -19.67 -0.36
C TYR A 183 5.68 -19.85 -0.27
N ILE A 184 6.38 -18.77 -0.57
CA ILE A 184 7.82 -18.60 -0.34
C ILE A 184 7.98 -17.97 1.06
N ASP A 185 8.72 -18.63 1.94
CA ASP A 185 8.94 -18.17 3.32
C ASP A 185 10.25 -17.38 3.42
N SER A 186 10.16 -16.05 3.56
CA SER A 186 11.35 -15.17 3.67
C SER A 186 12.15 -15.44 4.94
N LEU A 187 11.51 -15.96 6.01
CA LEU A 187 12.18 -16.33 7.26
C LEU A 187 12.96 -17.64 7.15
N LYS A 188 12.70 -18.43 6.09
CA LYS A 188 13.39 -19.67 5.76
C LYS A 188 14.23 -19.56 4.49
N ALA A 189 14.89 -18.43 4.31
CA ALA A 189 15.76 -18.17 3.17
C ALA A 189 15.09 -18.38 1.78
N GLY A 190 13.79 -18.14 1.68
CA GLY A 190 13.03 -18.28 0.44
C GLY A 190 12.62 -19.72 0.12
N GLU A 191 12.53 -20.59 1.12
CA GLU A 191 12.03 -21.95 0.93
C GLU A 191 10.56 -21.97 0.48
N LEU A 192 10.24 -22.80 -0.52
CA LEU A 192 8.86 -23.04 -0.92
C LEU A 192 8.17 -23.92 0.13
N CYS A 193 7.11 -23.40 0.71
CA CYS A 193 6.36 -24.03 1.78
C CYS A 193 4.88 -24.17 1.39
N HIS A 194 4.16 -25.00 2.14
CA HIS A 194 2.72 -25.15 2.00
C HIS A 194 2.02 -24.88 3.33
N GLY A 195 0.86 -24.20 3.30
CA GLY A 195 0.12 -23.78 4.47
C GLY A 195 -1.36 -24.18 4.46
N GLY A 196 -2.02 -23.89 5.57
CA GLY A 196 -3.45 -24.12 5.74
C GLY A 196 -4.32 -23.04 5.09
N GLU A 197 -5.63 -23.33 4.96
CA GLU A 197 -6.62 -22.43 4.37
C GLU A 197 -6.96 -21.24 5.28
N VAL A 198 -6.86 -21.43 6.60
CA VAL A 198 -7.12 -20.40 7.62
C VAL A 198 -5.84 -20.14 8.39
N LEU A 199 -5.40 -18.89 8.36
CA LEU A 199 -4.19 -18.44 9.04
C LEU A 199 -4.56 -17.60 10.25
N GLN A 200 -4.08 -18.00 11.43
CA GLN A 200 -4.10 -17.22 12.67
C GLN A 200 -2.67 -17.10 13.16
N LEU A 201 -2.19 -15.88 13.31
CA LEU A 201 -0.79 -15.64 13.57
C LEU A 201 -0.47 -15.83 15.07
N THR A 202 0.69 -16.43 15.33
CA THR A 202 1.23 -16.66 16.68
C THR A 202 2.70 -16.28 16.80
N ASP A 203 3.29 -15.81 15.70
CA ASP A 203 4.70 -15.39 15.61
C ASP A 203 4.90 -14.54 14.35
N THR A 204 6.12 -14.03 14.16
CA THR A 204 6.56 -13.31 12.96
C THR A 204 6.22 -14.09 11.70
N ILE A 205 5.66 -13.41 10.73
CA ILE A 205 5.36 -13.96 9.40
C ILE A 205 5.90 -13.01 8.33
N ASP A 206 6.49 -13.60 7.28
CA ASP A 206 6.95 -12.90 6.07
C ASP A 206 6.89 -13.90 4.93
N ARG A 207 5.75 -13.92 4.21
CA ARG A 207 5.44 -14.95 3.21
C ARG A 207 4.90 -14.33 1.94
N VAL A 208 5.43 -14.80 0.80
CA VAL A 208 4.95 -14.48 -0.53
C VAL A 208 4.11 -15.66 -1.04
N TYR A 209 2.80 -15.49 -1.04
CA TYR A 209 1.87 -16.51 -1.54
C TYR A 209 1.79 -16.42 -3.06
N THR A 210 2.07 -17.55 -3.75
CA THR A 210 2.25 -17.60 -5.20
C THR A 210 0.94 -17.79 -5.96
N GLN A 211 -0.12 -18.23 -5.28
CA GLN A 211 -1.43 -18.53 -5.85
C GLN A 211 -2.56 -18.05 -4.93
N PRO A 212 -2.66 -16.74 -4.65
CA PRO A 212 -3.75 -16.21 -3.83
C PRO A 212 -5.09 -16.39 -4.55
N GLU A 213 -6.15 -16.57 -3.78
CA GLU A 213 -7.51 -16.59 -4.28
C GLU A 213 -7.94 -15.20 -4.78
N LYS A 214 -9.06 -15.15 -5.50
CA LYS A 214 -9.59 -13.89 -6.02
C LYS A 214 -9.92 -12.89 -4.90
N GLU A 215 -10.47 -13.37 -3.78
CA GLU A 215 -10.78 -12.59 -2.59
C GLU A 215 -9.98 -13.12 -1.40
N ILE A 216 -9.22 -12.25 -0.76
CA ILE A 216 -8.59 -12.52 0.53
C ILE A 216 -9.49 -11.92 1.62
N VAL A 217 -9.76 -12.69 2.67
CA VAL A 217 -10.68 -12.30 3.73
C VAL A 217 -9.94 -12.26 5.06
N VAL A 218 -10.05 -11.14 5.77
CA VAL A 218 -9.51 -10.95 7.12
C VAL A 218 -10.67 -10.77 8.08
N LYS A 219 -10.90 -11.77 8.94
CA LYS A 219 -11.91 -11.71 10.00
C LYS A 219 -11.31 -11.18 11.28
N ASP A 220 -11.88 -10.11 11.77
CA ASP A 220 -11.47 -9.41 12.99
C ASP A 220 -12.62 -9.43 14.01
N PRO A 221 -12.61 -10.36 14.97
CA PRO A 221 -13.67 -10.48 15.95
C PRO A 221 -13.62 -9.39 17.04
N VAL A 222 -12.49 -8.69 17.20
CA VAL A 222 -12.31 -7.69 18.27
C VAL A 222 -13.04 -6.40 17.94
N ILE A 223 -12.99 -5.97 16.70
CA ILE A 223 -13.75 -4.80 16.20
C ILE A 223 -14.93 -5.19 15.32
N GLU A 224 -15.34 -6.48 15.41
CA GLU A 224 -16.56 -7.05 14.82
C GLU A 224 -16.72 -6.73 13.32
N ARG A 225 -15.62 -6.89 12.53
CA ARG A 225 -15.67 -6.67 11.08
C ARG A 225 -14.97 -7.76 10.28
N THR A 226 -15.29 -7.80 9.00
CA THR A 226 -14.60 -8.58 7.99
C THR A 226 -14.05 -7.64 6.93
N LEU A 227 -12.74 -7.69 6.69
CA LEU A 227 -12.12 -7.00 5.57
C LEU A 227 -12.02 -7.95 4.39
N CYS A 228 -12.41 -7.48 3.20
CA CYS A 228 -12.28 -8.21 1.95
C CYS A 228 -11.29 -7.45 1.06
N ILE A 229 -10.32 -8.17 0.50
CA ILE A 229 -9.26 -7.65 -0.34
C ILE A 229 -9.31 -8.37 -1.69
N GLU A 230 -9.56 -7.64 -2.77
CA GLU A 230 -9.47 -8.12 -4.14
C GLU A 230 -8.28 -7.46 -4.84
N ASN A 231 -7.42 -8.28 -5.45
CA ASN A 231 -6.24 -7.80 -6.16
C ASN A 231 -6.34 -8.09 -7.66
N GLN A 232 -5.78 -7.20 -8.49
CA GLN A 232 -5.71 -7.36 -9.94
C GLN A 232 -4.33 -6.96 -10.46
N GLY A 233 -3.88 -7.63 -11.53
CA GLY A 233 -2.58 -7.37 -12.13
C GLY A 233 -1.38 -7.88 -11.33
N HIS A 234 -1.63 -8.54 -10.19
CA HIS A 234 -0.63 -9.16 -9.32
C HIS A 234 -0.24 -10.56 -9.81
N ASN A 235 0.87 -11.09 -9.33
CA ASN A 235 1.27 -12.49 -9.48
C ASN A 235 1.36 -13.21 -8.14
N SER A 236 1.27 -12.48 -7.03
CA SER A 236 1.41 -12.99 -5.67
C SER A 236 0.73 -12.05 -4.68
N ALA A 237 0.54 -12.52 -3.45
CA ALA A 237 0.15 -11.70 -2.32
C ALA A 237 1.11 -11.93 -1.15
N VAL A 238 1.48 -10.86 -0.45
CA VAL A 238 2.34 -10.96 0.74
C VAL A 238 1.51 -10.88 2.00
N LEU A 239 1.81 -11.77 2.95
CA LEU A 239 1.33 -11.68 4.33
C LEU A 239 2.50 -11.41 5.24
N TRP A 240 2.46 -10.27 5.94
CA TRP A 240 3.55 -9.84 6.81
C TRP A 240 3.05 -9.27 8.14
N ASN A 241 3.75 -9.68 9.21
CA ASN A 241 3.67 -9.05 10.53
C ASN A 241 5.02 -9.25 11.23
N PRO A 242 5.65 -8.18 11.77
CA PRO A 242 7.00 -8.27 12.37
C PRO A 242 6.99 -8.94 13.74
N TRP A 243 5.84 -9.12 14.36
CA TRP A 243 5.67 -9.59 15.74
C TRP A 243 6.44 -8.72 16.74
N ALA A 244 6.50 -9.15 17.99
CA ALA A 244 7.07 -8.37 19.10
C ALA A 244 8.56 -8.03 18.89
N GLN A 245 9.37 -9.01 18.46
CA GLN A 245 10.80 -8.79 18.27
C GLN A 245 11.08 -7.84 17.10
N GLY A 246 10.36 -7.98 16.00
CA GLY A 246 10.52 -7.12 14.83
C GLY A 246 10.06 -5.70 15.12
N SER A 247 8.90 -5.51 15.79
CA SER A 247 8.42 -4.18 16.18
C SER A 247 9.39 -3.45 17.10
N ALA A 248 9.90 -4.10 18.12
CA ALA A 248 10.89 -3.52 19.04
C ALA A 248 12.21 -3.12 18.33
N GLY A 249 12.51 -3.73 17.19
CA GLY A 249 13.67 -3.37 16.36
C GLY A 249 13.45 -2.21 15.38
N MET A 250 12.22 -1.70 15.26
CA MET A 250 11.86 -0.62 14.33
C MET A 250 11.70 0.70 15.08
N ALA A 251 12.50 1.72 14.73
CA ALA A 251 12.44 3.03 15.37
C ALA A 251 11.12 3.79 15.06
N ASP A 252 10.49 3.46 13.94
CA ASP A 252 9.27 4.08 13.40
C ASP A 252 7.98 3.29 13.74
N MET A 253 8.07 2.34 14.70
CA MET A 253 6.93 1.55 15.20
C MET A 253 7.02 1.43 16.73
N SER A 254 5.89 1.46 17.43
CA SER A 254 5.84 1.11 18.85
C SER A 254 6.07 -0.38 19.06
N ASP A 255 6.62 -0.76 20.21
CA ASP A 255 7.00 -2.15 20.52
C ASP A 255 5.80 -3.12 20.43
N ASP A 256 4.59 -2.61 20.66
CA ASP A 256 3.33 -3.35 20.57
C ASP A 256 2.52 -3.03 19.29
N GLY A 257 3.06 -2.23 18.38
CA GLY A 257 2.40 -1.85 17.12
C GLY A 257 2.00 -3.04 16.25
N TYR A 258 2.73 -4.16 16.34
CA TYR A 258 2.40 -5.40 15.63
C TYR A 258 1.02 -5.97 16.00
N LYS A 259 0.51 -5.65 17.19
CA LYS A 259 -0.76 -6.23 17.69
C LYS A 259 -1.98 -5.77 16.91
N THR A 260 -1.90 -4.60 16.32
CA THR A 260 -3.05 -3.96 15.66
C THR A 260 -2.86 -3.80 14.15
N MET A 261 -1.85 -4.44 13.56
CA MET A 261 -1.61 -4.36 12.11
C MET A 261 -1.47 -5.74 11.47
N LEU A 262 -1.83 -5.81 10.21
CA LEU A 262 -1.55 -6.94 9.33
C LEU A 262 -1.29 -6.43 7.92
N CYS A 263 -0.15 -6.79 7.33
CA CYS A 263 0.04 -6.52 5.90
C CYS A 263 -0.54 -7.63 5.05
N VAL A 264 -1.42 -7.23 4.11
CA VAL A 264 -1.91 -8.04 3.00
C VAL A 264 -1.66 -7.26 1.72
N GLU A 265 -0.65 -7.67 0.97
CA GLU A 265 -0.11 -6.85 -0.11
C GLU A 265 -0.47 -7.41 -1.49
N SER A 266 -0.85 -6.53 -2.41
CA SER A 266 -0.97 -6.85 -3.84
C SER A 266 0.41 -6.70 -4.49
N THR A 267 0.99 -7.81 -4.98
CA THR A 267 2.41 -7.83 -5.33
C THR A 267 2.66 -8.40 -6.74
N LEU A 268 3.53 -7.74 -7.48
CA LEU A 268 4.29 -8.29 -8.60
C LEU A 268 5.65 -8.69 -8.07
N HIS A 269 5.74 -9.91 -7.53
CA HIS A 269 6.98 -10.45 -6.97
C HIS A 269 7.95 -10.87 -8.08
N ALA A 270 9.24 -10.65 -7.83
CA ALA A 270 10.35 -11.12 -8.65
C ALA A 270 11.58 -11.37 -7.76
N ASP A 271 12.36 -12.40 -8.08
CA ASP A 271 13.58 -12.74 -7.34
C ASP A 271 14.76 -11.82 -7.67
N SER A 272 14.65 -11.09 -8.79
CA SER A 272 15.67 -10.12 -9.24
C SER A 272 15.05 -9.05 -10.15
N ILE A 273 15.76 -7.94 -10.36
CA ILE A 273 15.30 -6.83 -11.21
C ILE A 273 14.95 -7.29 -12.64
N ILE A 274 15.69 -8.28 -13.18
CA ILE A 274 15.52 -8.75 -14.57
C ILE A 274 14.43 -9.82 -14.73
N GLN A 275 13.81 -10.30 -13.64
CA GLN A 275 12.80 -11.36 -13.66
C GLN A 275 11.38 -10.85 -13.45
N GLY A 276 11.20 -9.56 -13.35
CA GLY A 276 9.90 -8.91 -13.15
C GLY A 276 9.03 -8.88 -14.41
N LYS A 277 8.06 -7.98 -14.39
CA LYS A 277 7.19 -7.67 -15.54
C LYS A 277 7.92 -6.78 -16.51
N THR A 278 8.06 -7.22 -17.76
CA THR A 278 8.62 -6.40 -18.84
C THR A 278 7.51 -5.64 -19.56
N LEU A 279 7.76 -4.36 -19.83
CA LEU A 279 6.94 -3.50 -20.70
C LEU A 279 7.79 -3.03 -21.88
N ASN A 280 7.33 -3.27 -23.09
CA ASN A 280 7.89 -2.67 -24.30
C ASN A 280 7.48 -1.18 -24.40
N PRO A 281 8.14 -0.38 -25.25
CA PRO A 281 7.71 1.00 -25.48
C PRO A 281 6.22 1.13 -25.80
N GLY A 282 5.53 2.00 -25.07
CA GLY A 282 4.09 2.23 -25.19
C GLY A 282 3.19 1.19 -24.49
N GLU A 283 3.76 0.11 -23.91
CA GLU A 283 2.98 -0.84 -23.11
C GLU A 283 2.75 -0.32 -21.69
N SER A 284 1.64 -0.76 -21.10
CA SER A 284 1.28 -0.41 -19.72
C SER A 284 0.91 -1.64 -18.89
N HIS A 285 0.99 -1.48 -17.58
CA HIS A 285 0.50 -2.43 -16.60
C HIS A 285 -0.23 -1.71 -15.48
N GLN A 286 -1.28 -2.34 -14.95
CA GLN A 286 -2.01 -1.84 -13.79
C GLN A 286 -1.94 -2.86 -12.66
N LEU A 287 -1.52 -2.41 -11.48
CA LEU A 287 -1.61 -3.16 -10.23
C LEU A 287 -2.68 -2.53 -9.37
N THR A 288 -3.68 -3.30 -8.94
CA THR A 288 -4.83 -2.78 -8.19
C THR A 288 -5.08 -3.60 -6.93
N THR A 289 -5.47 -2.91 -5.86
CA THR A 289 -6.09 -3.51 -4.66
C THR A 289 -7.41 -2.81 -4.38
N VAL A 290 -8.44 -3.59 -4.03
CA VAL A 290 -9.75 -3.10 -3.59
C VAL A 290 -9.99 -3.58 -2.17
N LEU A 291 -10.30 -2.67 -1.27
CA LEU A 291 -10.56 -2.94 0.14
C LEU A 291 -12.00 -2.59 0.47
N SER A 292 -12.74 -3.56 1.03
CA SER A 292 -14.06 -3.34 1.58
C SER A 292 -14.15 -3.88 3.00
N ALA A 293 -14.99 -3.25 3.82
CA ALA A 293 -15.25 -3.64 5.21
C ALA A 293 -16.73 -3.96 5.38
N ARG A 294 -17.02 -5.15 5.95
CA ARG A 294 -18.38 -5.68 6.16
C ARG A 294 -18.59 -6.06 7.61
#